data_9ab5ef547afe5fa667aed9962eac446c
#
_entry.id   9ab5ef547afe5fa667aed9962eac446c
#
_cell.length_a   1.000
_cell.length_b   1.000
_cell.length_c   1.000
_cell.angle_alpha   90.00
_cell.angle_beta   90.00
_cell.angle_gamma   90.00
#
_symmetry.space_group_name_H-M   'P 1'
#
loop_
_entity.id
_entity.type
_entity.pdbx_description
1 polymer ?
#
loop_
_entity_poly.entity_id
_entity_poly.type
_entity_poly.pdbx_seq_one_letter_code
_entity_poly.pdbx_strand_id
1 'polypeptide(L)'
;MKMKAMLSQPTNGKTEEEIATTRERAIATLESMGYEVVNTLLTDEWYSPDSCEARGVVNRPMMFLAKSLENMSLCHVAYFCKGWKNARGCRIEHAVAEAYGLTILYEEGDE
;
A
#
# COMPACT_ATOMS: atom_id res chain seq x y z
N MET A 1 -8.36 -12.07 -18.18
CA MET A 1 -7.39 -11.83 -17.08
C MET A 1 -7.79 -10.60 -16.29
N LYS A 2 -7.86 -10.73 -14.98
CA LYS A 2 -8.16 -9.56 -14.13
C LYS A 2 -6.94 -8.66 -14.02
N MET A 3 -7.17 -7.36 -14.05
CA MET A 3 -6.13 -6.40 -13.71
C MET A 3 -5.93 -6.40 -12.20
N LYS A 4 -4.69 -6.22 -11.79
CA LYS A 4 -4.32 -6.22 -10.37
C LYS A 4 -4.18 -4.82 -9.84
N ALA A 5 -4.64 -4.62 -8.62
CA ALA A 5 -4.57 -3.33 -7.93
C ALA A 5 -3.96 -3.48 -6.55
N MET A 6 -3.22 -2.47 -6.13
CA MET A 6 -2.76 -2.37 -4.76
C MET A 6 -3.37 -1.13 -4.13
N LEU A 7 -3.40 -1.09 -2.81
CA LEU A 7 -3.86 0.10 -2.11
C LEU A 7 -2.75 0.68 -1.24
N SER A 8 -2.73 2.00 -1.18
CA SER A 8 -1.80 2.74 -0.35
C SER A 8 -2.62 3.49 0.69
N GLN A 9 -2.39 3.20 1.96
CA GLN A 9 -3.16 3.80 3.04
C GLN A 9 -2.25 4.35 4.14
N PRO A 10 -2.60 5.52 4.70
CA PRO A 10 -1.89 6.05 5.87
C PRO A 10 -2.10 5.14 7.08
N THR A 11 -1.05 4.85 7.80
CA THR A 11 -1.14 4.01 9.00
C THR A 11 -0.62 4.71 10.26
N ASN A 12 0.24 5.71 10.09
CA ASN A 12 0.84 6.39 11.23
C ASN A 12 -0.21 7.15 12.03
N GLY A 13 -0.23 6.92 13.34
CA GLY A 13 -1.18 7.56 14.25
C GLY A 13 -2.59 6.97 14.21
N LYS A 14 -2.79 5.85 13.53
CA LYS A 14 -4.09 5.20 13.43
C LYS A 14 -4.10 3.88 14.20
N THR A 15 -5.29 3.51 14.71
CA THR A 15 -5.46 2.23 15.40
C THR A 15 -5.53 1.10 14.38
N GLU A 16 -5.31 -0.13 14.87
CA GLU A 16 -5.45 -1.32 14.01
C GLU A 16 -6.87 -1.42 13.43
N GLU A 17 -7.88 -1.06 14.22
CA GLU A 17 -9.27 -1.09 13.78
C GLU A 17 -9.52 -0.07 12.65
N GLU A 18 -8.98 1.14 12.78
CA GLU A 18 -9.10 2.17 11.75
C GLU A 18 -8.41 1.72 10.46
N ILE A 19 -7.24 1.12 10.57
CA ILE A 19 -6.50 0.60 9.42
C ILE A 19 -7.30 -0.51 8.73
N ALA A 20 -7.84 -1.45 9.51
CA ALA A 20 -8.62 -2.56 8.97
C ALA A 20 -9.89 -2.07 8.27
N THR A 21 -10.60 -1.12 8.88
CA THR A 21 -11.84 -0.59 8.30
C THR A 21 -11.57 0.12 6.97
N THR A 22 -10.54 0.95 6.93
CA THR A 22 -10.16 1.64 5.69
C THR A 22 -9.79 0.64 4.61
N ARG A 23 -9.02 -0.38 4.98
CA ARG A 23 -8.58 -1.42 4.06
C ARG A 23 -9.75 -2.20 3.49
N GLU A 24 -10.66 -2.64 4.33
CA GLU A 24 -11.85 -3.39 3.90
C GLU A 24 -12.68 -2.59 2.91
N ARG A 25 -12.87 -1.30 3.19
CA ARG A 25 -13.62 -0.40 2.31
C ARG A 25 -12.92 -0.25 0.95
N ALA A 26 -11.62 -0.06 0.95
CA ALA A 26 -10.84 0.08 -0.27
C ALA A 26 -10.86 -1.20 -1.10
N ILE A 27 -10.71 -2.35 -0.46
CA ILE A 27 -10.76 -3.65 -1.14
C ILE A 27 -12.13 -3.86 -1.78
N ALA A 28 -13.20 -3.58 -1.04
CA ALA A 28 -14.55 -3.73 -1.57
C ALA A 28 -14.77 -2.83 -2.80
N THR A 29 -14.28 -1.60 -2.75
CA THR A 29 -14.37 -0.67 -3.88
C THR A 29 -13.64 -1.23 -5.10
N LEU A 30 -12.40 -1.66 -4.91
CA LEU A 30 -11.59 -2.18 -6.02
C LEU A 30 -12.16 -3.47 -6.61
N GLU A 31 -12.65 -4.36 -5.76
CA GLU A 31 -13.26 -5.60 -6.23
C GLU A 31 -14.54 -5.34 -6.98
N SER A 32 -15.34 -4.34 -6.54
CA SER A 32 -16.55 -3.96 -7.27
C SER A 32 -16.24 -3.40 -8.67
N MET A 33 -15.05 -2.88 -8.85
CA MET A 33 -14.58 -2.38 -10.15
C MET A 33 -13.96 -3.49 -11.01
N GLY A 34 -13.89 -4.71 -10.49
CA GLY A 34 -13.36 -5.86 -11.23
C GLY A 34 -11.87 -6.11 -11.07
N TYR A 35 -11.21 -5.44 -10.14
CA TYR A 35 -9.79 -5.67 -9.90
C TYR A 35 -9.54 -6.81 -8.91
N GLU A 36 -8.41 -7.48 -9.09
CA GLU A 36 -7.88 -8.40 -8.10
C GLU A 36 -6.93 -7.61 -7.20
N VAL A 37 -7.18 -7.61 -5.89
CA VAL A 37 -6.37 -6.82 -4.96
C VAL A 37 -5.18 -7.62 -4.48
N VAL A 38 -3.98 -7.05 -4.65
CA VAL A 38 -2.74 -7.63 -4.14
C VAL A 38 -2.61 -7.25 -2.66
N ASN A 39 -2.35 -8.23 -1.82
CA ASN A 39 -2.22 -8.00 -0.37
C ASN A 39 -0.97 -7.18 -0.08
N THR A 40 -1.17 -6.01 0.51
CA THR A 40 -0.09 -5.11 0.86
C THR A 40 0.19 -5.05 2.37
N LEU A 41 -0.48 -5.88 3.17
CA LEU A 41 -0.16 -6.01 4.58
C LEU A 41 1.04 -6.94 4.74
N LEU A 42 2.10 -6.42 5.34
CA LEU A 42 3.35 -7.15 5.52
C LEU A 42 3.39 -7.67 6.96
N THR A 43 2.67 -8.77 7.19
CA THR A 43 2.49 -9.35 8.52
C THR A 43 3.25 -10.66 8.73
N ASP A 44 4.02 -11.12 7.75
CA ASP A 44 4.83 -12.32 7.85
C ASP A 44 5.93 -12.16 8.87
N GLU A 45 6.37 -13.29 9.42
CA GLU A 45 7.53 -13.31 10.32
C GLU A 45 8.77 -12.71 9.68
N TRP A 46 8.89 -12.80 8.36
CA TRP A 46 9.99 -12.18 7.60
C TRP A 46 10.14 -10.69 7.94
N TYR A 47 9.03 -10.02 8.25
CA TYR A 47 9.01 -8.58 8.54
C TYR A 47 9.02 -8.29 10.05
N SER A 48 9.16 -9.31 10.90
CA SER A 48 9.22 -9.13 12.35
C SER A 48 10.50 -8.40 12.76
N PRO A 49 10.50 -7.75 13.94
CA PRO A 49 11.72 -7.12 14.44
C PRO A 49 12.91 -8.08 14.52
N ASP A 50 12.67 -9.30 14.99
CA ASP A 50 13.75 -10.29 15.15
C ASP A 50 14.33 -10.70 13.80
N SER A 51 13.48 -10.95 12.82
CA SER A 51 13.93 -11.32 11.48
C SER A 51 14.68 -10.18 10.83
N CYS A 52 14.19 -8.95 10.95
CA CYS A 52 14.83 -7.78 10.40
C CYS A 52 16.23 -7.57 11.00
N GLU A 53 16.35 -7.72 12.32
CA GLU A 53 17.63 -7.59 13.00
C GLU A 53 18.61 -8.66 12.51
N ALA A 54 18.16 -9.90 12.41
CA ALA A 54 18.99 -11.03 11.96
C ALA A 54 19.49 -10.82 10.54
N ARG A 55 18.73 -10.14 9.69
CA ARG A 55 19.13 -9.87 8.29
C ARG A 55 19.92 -8.58 8.13
N GLY A 56 20.16 -7.85 9.23
CA GLY A 56 20.91 -6.62 9.17
C GLY A 56 20.12 -5.41 8.69
N VAL A 57 18.80 -5.45 8.79
CA VAL A 57 17.97 -4.30 8.40
C VAL A 57 18.20 -3.16 9.39
N VAL A 58 18.68 -2.04 8.89
CA VAL A 58 18.96 -0.85 9.69
C VAL A 58 17.78 0.13 9.67
N ASN A 59 17.10 0.22 8.54
CA ASN A 59 15.98 1.15 8.35
C ASN A 59 14.73 0.34 7.98
N ARG A 60 13.94 -0.01 8.98
CA ARG A 60 12.75 -0.83 8.78
C ARG A 60 11.68 -0.14 7.93
N PRO A 61 11.38 1.14 8.16
CA PRO A 61 10.40 1.82 7.29
C PRO A 61 10.79 1.77 5.81
N MET A 62 12.07 1.91 5.51
CA MET A 62 12.55 1.82 4.13
C MET A 62 12.41 0.41 3.58
N MET A 63 12.67 -0.61 4.38
CA MET A 63 12.50 -1.99 3.98
C MET A 63 11.03 -2.31 3.66
N PHE A 64 10.09 -1.80 4.47
CA PHE A 64 8.68 -1.96 4.19
C PHE A 64 8.28 -1.23 2.90
N LEU A 65 8.81 -0.04 2.68
CA LEU A 65 8.56 0.71 1.45
C LEU A 65 9.08 -0.06 0.23
N ALA A 66 10.26 -0.63 0.34
CA ALA A 66 10.85 -1.43 -0.75
C ALA A 66 9.94 -2.59 -1.14
N LYS A 67 9.34 -3.26 -0.15
CA LYS A 67 8.41 -4.35 -0.42
C LYS A 67 7.12 -3.83 -1.04
N SER A 68 6.64 -2.67 -0.61
CA SER A 68 5.47 -2.05 -1.22
C SER A 68 5.71 -1.74 -2.69
N LEU A 69 6.89 -1.24 -3.03
CA LEU A 69 7.26 -0.97 -4.43
C LEU A 69 7.34 -2.26 -5.24
N GLU A 70 7.84 -3.34 -4.65
CA GLU A 70 7.83 -4.64 -5.30
C GLU A 70 6.39 -5.07 -5.60
N ASN A 71 5.49 -4.93 -4.62
CA ASN A 71 4.08 -5.24 -4.83
C ASN A 71 3.46 -4.38 -5.93
N MET A 72 3.83 -3.09 -6.00
CA MET A 72 3.37 -2.20 -7.07
C MET A 72 3.78 -2.72 -8.44
N SER A 73 4.94 -3.36 -8.53
CA SER A 73 5.42 -3.91 -9.81
C SER A 73 4.55 -5.05 -10.33
N LEU A 74 3.71 -5.63 -9.47
CA LEU A 74 2.78 -6.69 -9.84
C LEU A 74 1.40 -6.16 -10.20
N CYS A 75 1.22 -4.84 -10.16
CA CYS A 75 -0.09 -4.22 -10.29
C CYS A 75 -0.19 -3.31 -11.51
N HIS A 76 -1.41 -3.16 -11.99
CA HIS A 76 -1.77 -2.22 -13.06
C HIS A 76 -2.28 -0.90 -12.48
N VAL A 77 -2.83 -0.95 -11.27
CA VAL A 77 -3.55 0.14 -10.62
C VAL A 77 -3.05 0.34 -9.20
N ALA A 78 -2.89 1.60 -8.81
CA ALA A 78 -2.60 1.97 -7.44
C ALA A 78 -3.75 2.85 -6.92
N TYR A 79 -4.34 2.46 -5.80
CA TYR A 79 -5.46 3.17 -5.18
C TYR A 79 -4.98 3.84 -3.90
N PHE A 80 -5.17 5.16 -3.83
CA PHE A 80 -4.69 5.95 -2.69
C PHE A 80 -5.85 6.33 -1.77
N CYS A 81 -5.78 5.87 -0.53
CA CYS A 81 -6.79 6.14 0.48
C CYS A 81 -6.69 7.57 1.00
N LYS A 82 -7.76 8.06 1.62
CA LYS A 82 -7.79 9.42 2.19
C LYS A 82 -6.62 9.64 3.13
N GLY A 83 -6.05 10.84 3.05
CA GLY A 83 -4.91 11.23 3.88
C GLY A 83 -3.56 10.84 3.30
N TRP A 84 -3.53 10.26 2.11
CA TRP A 84 -2.27 9.80 1.51
C TRP A 84 -1.25 10.94 1.37
N LYS A 85 -1.72 12.17 1.13
CA LYS A 85 -0.83 13.33 0.96
C LYS A 85 -0.06 13.68 2.22
N ASN A 86 -0.53 13.23 3.37
CA ASN A 86 0.10 13.50 4.66
C ASN A 86 0.93 12.30 5.17
N ALA A 87 1.02 11.24 4.39
CA ALA A 87 1.76 10.05 4.76
C ALA A 87 2.98 9.91 3.85
N ARG A 88 4.16 9.87 4.46
CA ARG A 88 5.43 9.83 3.73
C ARG A 88 5.49 8.68 2.72
N GLY A 89 5.18 7.46 3.17
CA GLY A 89 5.23 6.29 2.29
C GLY A 89 4.25 6.39 1.14
N CYS A 90 3.03 6.87 1.42
CA CYS A 90 2.02 7.05 0.39
C CYS A 90 2.45 8.06 -0.67
N ARG A 91 3.07 9.18 -0.23
CA ARG A 91 3.57 10.18 -1.18
C ARG A 91 4.64 9.61 -2.10
N ILE A 92 5.52 8.79 -1.56
CA ILE A 92 6.59 8.16 -2.35
C ILE A 92 5.97 7.16 -3.32
N GLU A 93 5.06 6.33 -2.86
CA GLU A 93 4.36 5.38 -3.72
C GLU A 93 3.59 6.09 -4.82
N HIS A 94 2.97 7.22 -4.52
CA HIS A 94 2.26 8.02 -5.52
C HIS A 94 3.22 8.53 -6.59
N ALA A 95 4.37 9.05 -6.19
CA ALA A 95 5.38 9.52 -7.13
C ALA A 95 5.88 8.38 -8.03
N VAL A 96 6.08 7.20 -7.47
CA VAL A 96 6.50 6.03 -8.23
C VAL A 96 5.41 5.61 -9.22
N ALA A 97 4.14 5.58 -8.77
CA ALA A 97 3.02 5.23 -9.64
C ALA A 97 2.94 6.17 -10.85
N GLU A 98 3.11 7.48 -10.62
CA GLU A 98 3.13 8.45 -11.70
C GLU A 98 4.31 8.24 -12.63
N ALA A 99 5.51 8.06 -12.06
CA ALA A 99 6.73 7.93 -12.83
C ALA A 99 6.74 6.68 -13.72
N TYR A 100 6.11 5.61 -13.26
CA TYR A 100 6.13 4.33 -13.96
C TYR A 100 4.82 3.99 -14.64
N GLY A 101 3.89 4.93 -14.69
CA GLY A 101 2.72 4.80 -15.55
C GLY A 101 1.60 3.89 -15.05
N LEU A 102 1.51 3.65 -13.74
CA LEU A 102 0.36 2.94 -13.20
C LEU A 102 -0.88 3.82 -13.30
N THR A 103 -2.04 3.20 -13.50
CA THR A 103 -3.30 3.91 -13.36
C THR A 103 -3.51 4.26 -11.90
N ILE A 104 -3.79 5.53 -11.62
CA ILE A 104 -3.94 5.99 -10.24
C ILE A 104 -5.40 6.28 -9.96
N LEU A 105 -5.91 5.70 -8.88
CA LEU A 105 -7.26 5.94 -8.39
C LEU A 105 -7.17 6.49 -6.97
N TYR A 106 -8.17 7.26 -6.58
CA TYR A 106 -8.21 7.87 -5.25
C TYR A 106 -9.50 7.53 -4.54
N GLU A 107 -9.43 7.46 -3.22
CA GLU A 107 -10.63 7.38 -2.41
C GLU A 107 -11.42 8.67 -2.61
N GLU A 108 -12.74 8.57 -2.73
CA GLU A 108 -13.61 9.69 -3.04
C GLU A 108 -13.29 10.92 -2.17
N GLY A 109 -13.09 12.05 -2.84
CA GLY A 109 -12.86 13.33 -2.18
C GLY A 109 -11.42 13.60 -1.81
N ASP A 110 -10.46 12.76 -2.23
CA ASP A 110 -9.05 12.91 -1.84
C ASP A 110 -8.10 12.90 -3.03
N GLU A 111 -8.44 13.57 -4.07
CA GLU A 111 -7.59 13.71 -5.24
C GLU A 111 -6.37 14.60 -4.97
#